data_57d8feaf4971f17a8dcddc80d6f00ea8
#
_entry.id   57d8feaf4971f17a8dcddc80d6f00ea8
#
_cell.length_a   1.000
_cell.length_b   1.000
_cell.length_c   1.000
_cell.angle_alpha   90.00
_cell.angle_beta   90.00
_cell.angle_gamma   90.00
#
_symmetry.space_group_name_H-M   'P 1'
#
loop_
_entity.id
_entity.type
_entity.pdbx_description
1 polymer ?
#
loop_
_entity_poly.entity_id
_entity_poly.type
_entity_poly.pdbx_seq_one_letter_code
_entity_poly.pdbx_strand_id
1 'polypeptide(L)'
;LTTLVAIFFFAGFVLPLLLDFGLLEMFGTLMRKIMRPIFTLPGRSSVDSLVSWLGDGTIGVMLTNKQYEDGFYTKREAAVIGTTFSLVSIDFTIVVLLKLDLGHMFIPYYGTIIIAGLVAALIMPRIPPLSRKADTHFEDAEAQVEDEMPDNTSLFKWGLNLAAERAEQIKSAVPVFRGGTQNVLAMWLEVVPVVMAIGTIATILAEYTPLFTWLGMPFVPVLNL
;
A
#
# COMPACT_ATOMS: atom_id res chain seq x y z
N LEU A 1 14.55 -0.53 15.89
CA LEU A 1 13.37 0.06 16.50
C LEU A 1 13.32 1.58 16.31
N THR A 2 14.39 2.33 16.63
CA THR A 2 14.45 3.79 16.49
C THR A 2 14.11 4.26 15.06
N THR A 3 14.63 3.57 14.05
CA THR A 3 14.34 3.87 12.63
C THR A 3 12.87 3.69 12.32
N LEU A 4 12.24 2.60 12.78
CA LEU A 4 10.83 2.32 12.60
C LEU A 4 9.93 3.39 13.23
N VAL A 5 10.24 3.78 14.47
CA VAL A 5 9.52 4.83 15.19
C VAL A 5 9.64 6.17 14.47
N ALA A 6 10.81 6.50 13.91
CA ALA A 6 11.03 7.72 13.15
C ALA A 6 10.27 7.70 11.81
N ILE A 7 10.32 6.59 11.08
CA ILE A 7 9.56 6.42 9.82
C ILE A 7 8.07 6.61 10.08
N PHE A 8 7.51 5.96 11.09
CA PHE A 8 6.09 6.08 11.43
C PHE A 8 5.69 7.48 11.89
N PHE A 9 6.62 8.21 12.55
CA PHE A 9 6.37 9.60 12.88
C PHE A 9 6.16 10.45 11.63
N PHE A 10 7.06 10.40 10.67
CA PHE A 10 6.91 11.14 9.41
C PHE A 10 5.73 10.65 8.58
N ALA A 11 5.56 9.35 8.47
CA ALA A 11 4.46 8.74 7.73
C ALA A 11 3.08 9.16 8.25
N GLY A 12 2.91 9.19 9.56
CA GLY A 12 1.66 9.61 10.19
C GLY A 12 1.23 11.02 9.80
N PHE A 13 2.17 11.94 9.57
CA PHE A 13 1.89 13.28 9.08
C PHE A 13 1.75 13.38 7.56
N VAL A 14 2.42 12.50 6.82
CA VAL A 14 2.31 12.45 5.35
C VAL A 14 0.94 11.90 4.92
N LEU A 15 0.36 10.96 5.66
CA LEU A 15 -0.96 10.39 5.36
C LEU A 15 -2.08 11.44 5.21
N PRO A 16 -2.31 12.35 6.16
CA PRO A 16 -3.30 13.42 6.00
C PRO A 16 -3.01 14.32 4.80
N LEU A 17 -1.74 14.58 4.49
CA LEU A 17 -1.37 15.36 3.31
C LEU A 17 -1.78 14.66 2.02
N LEU A 18 -1.60 13.35 1.92
CA LEU A 18 -2.04 12.57 0.76
C LEU A 18 -3.56 12.50 0.64
N LEU A 19 -4.26 12.31 1.77
CA LEU A 19 -5.72 12.14 1.82
C LEU A 19 -6.48 13.46 1.61
N ASP A 20 -6.00 14.54 2.23
CA ASP A 20 -6.77 15.76 2.35
C ASP A 20 -6.45 16.79 1.25
N PHE A 21 -5.23 16.79 0.70
CA PHE A 21 -4.81 17.76 -0.32
C PHE A 21 -5.09 17.34 -1.77
N GLY A 22 -5.94 16.35 -1.98
CA GLY A 22 -6.45 15.97 -3.30
C GLY A 22 -5.45 15.26 -4.21
N LEU A 23 -4.32 14.78 -3.68
CA LEU A 23 -3.36 14.00 -4.47
C LEU A 23 -3.97 12.69 -4.96
N LEU A 24 -4.81 12.07 -4.14
CA LEU A 24 -5.53 10.84 -4.51
C LEU A 24 -6.51 11.08 -5.66
N GLU A 25 -7.22 12.20 -5.64
CA GLU A 25 -8.16 12.62 -6.67
C GLU A 25 -7.44 12.85 -8.00
N MET A 26 -6.33 13.57 -7.98
CA MET A 26 -5.54 13.86 -9.18
C MET A 26 -4.96 12.59 -9.81
N PHE A 27 -4.18 11.82 -9.05
CA PHE A 27 -3.55 10.60 -9.54
C PHE A 27 -4.58 9.52 -9.85
N GLY A 28 -5.64 9.40 -9.03
CA GLY A 28 -6.73 8.47 -9.24
C GLY A 28 -7.42 8.68 -10.58
N THR A 29 -7.71 9.93 -10.91
CA THR A 29 -8.32 10.30 -12.20
C THR A 29 -7.40 9.93 -13.36
N LEU A 30 -6.11 10.25 -13.28
CA LEU A 30 -5.13 9.93 -14.32
C LEU A 30 -4.99 8.42 -14.56
N MET A 31 -4.98 7.63 -13.49
CA MET A 31 -4.75 6.19 -13.55
C MET A 31 -6.04 5.37 -13.78
N ARG A 32 -7.22 5.98 -13.71
CA ARG A 32 -8.51 5.28 -13.87
C ARG A 32 -8.59 4.44 -15.14
N LYS A 33 -8.09 4.97 -16.27
CA LYS A 33 -8.09 4.27 -17.57
C LYS A 33 -7.23 3.01 -17.60
N ILE A 34 -6.28 2.89 -16.69
CA ILE A 34 -5.36 1.75 -16.57
C ILE A 34 -5.84 0.81 -15.47
N MET A 35 -6.16 1.35 -14.29
CA MET A 35 -6.47 0.56 -13.11
C MET A 35 -7.78 -0.23 -13.24
N ARG A 36 -8.85 0.41 -13.75
CA ARG A 36 -10.16 -0.25 -13.90
C ARG A 36 -10.13 -1.44 -14.88
N PRO A 37 -9.70 -1.30 -16.16
CA PRO A 37 -9.77 -2.39 -17.11
C PRO A 37 -8.72 -3.48 -16.88
N ILE A 38 -7.53 -3.14 -16.39
CA ILE A 38 -6.43 -4.08 -16.24
C ILE A 38 -6.51 -4.80 -14.89
N PHE A 39 -6.63 -4.04 -13.80
CA PHE A 39 -6.54 -4.57 -12.44
C PHE A 39 -7.89 -4.70 -11.73
N THR A 40 -8.98 -4.24 -12.34
CA THR A 40 -10.34 -4.24 -11.74
C THR A 40 -10.42 -3.43 -10.44
N LEU A 41 -9.61 -2.37 -10.34
CA LEU A 41 -9.48 -1.52 -9.16
C LEU A 41 -9.80 -0.06 -9.51
N PRO A 42 -10.26 0.76 -8.55
CA PRO A 42 -10.42 2.20 -8.76
C PRO A 42 -9.06 2.88 -9.03
N GLY A 43 -9.08 3.99 -9.76
CA GLY A 43 -7.87 4.72 -10.12
C GLY A 43 -7.03 5.17 -8.91
N ARG A 44 -7.69 5.52 -7.81
CA ARG A 44 -7.07 5.93 -6.52
C ARG A 44 -6.08 4.90 -5.98
N SER A 45 -6.33 3.61 -6.19
CA SER A 45 -5.47 2.52 -5.74
C SER A 45 -4.05 2.56 -6.30
N SER A 46 -3.82 3.32 -7.38
CA SER A 46 -2.47 3.57 -7.89
C SER A 46 -1.59 4.33 -6.91
N VAL A 47 -2.18 5.23 -6.10
CA VAL A 47 -1.44 5.98 -5.07
C VAL A 47 -1.07 5.07 -3.93
N ASP A 48 -1.99 4.20 -3.47
CA ASP A 48 -1.73 3.21 -2.42
C ASP A 48 -0.55 2.30 -2.83
N SER A 49 -0.54 1.87 -4.09
CA SER A 49 0.53 1.06 -4.66
C SER A 49 1.87 1.83 -4.67
N LEU A 50 1.87 3.07 -5.13
CA LEU A 50 3.08 3.91 -5.16
C LEU A 50 3.62 4.18 -3.75
N VAL A 51 2.75 4.48 -2.79
CA VAL A 51 3.13 4.70 -1.39
C VAL A 51 3.76 3.43 -0.81
N SER A 52 3.19 2.26 -1.11
CA SER A 52 3.72 0.98 -0.67
C SER A 52 5.08 0.63 -1.31
N TRP A 53 5.28 0.93 -2.58
CA TRP A 53 6.49 0.56 -3.33
C TRP A 53 7.66 1.51 -3.10
N LEU A 54 7.39 2.82 -3.09
CA LEU A 54 8.41 3.86 -2.94
C LEU A 54 8.68 4.23 -1.47
N GLY A 55 7.67 4.06 -0.63
CA GLY A 55 7.73 4.35 0.79
C GLY A 55 7.77 3.08 1.64
N ASP A 56 6.75 2.87 2.46
CA ASP A 56 6.63 1.73 3.36
C ASP A 56 5.30 0.99 3.14
N GLY A 57 5.37 -0.34 3.05
CA GLY A 57 4.18 -1.18 2.84
C GLY A 57 3.13 -1.03 3.93
N THR A 58 3.53 -0.75 5.17
CA THR A 58 2.61 -0.51 6.29
C THR A 58 1.79 0.75 6.04
N ILE A 59 2.42 1.80 5.53
CA ILE A 59 1.75 3.06 5.19
C ILE A 59 0.74 2.83 4.06
N GLY A 60 1.13 2.08 3.02
CA GLY A 60 0.22 1.72 1.93
C GLY A 60 -1.01 0.95 2.41
N VAL A 61 -0.83 -0.02 3.30
CA VAL A 61 -1.94 -0.77 3.89
C VAL A 61 -2.84 0.12 4.76
N MET A 62 -2.26 1.01 5.57
CA MET A 62 -3.04 1.95 6.38
C MET A 62 -3.84 2.93 5.52
N LEU A 63 -3.24 3.43 4.44
CA LEU A 63 -3.92 4.27 3.47
C LEU A 63 -5.11 3.53 2.84
N THR A 64 -4.90 2.29 2.41
CA THR A 64 -5.94 1.43 1.85
C THR A 64 -7.07 1.18 2.86
N ASN A 65 -6.74 0.89 4.12
CA ASN A 65 -7.74 0.69 5.18
C ASN A 65 -8.56 1.96 5.41
N LYS A 66 -7.90 3.12 5.48
CA LYS A 66 -8.59 4.40 5.64
C LYS A 66 -9.53 4.69 4.48
N GLN A 67 -9.11 4.45 3.25
CA GLN A 67 -9.94 4.58 2.06
C GLN A 67 -11.15 3.63 2.06
N TYR A 68 -10.99 2.42 2.63
CA TYR A 68 -12.09 1.48 2.82
C TYR A 68 -13.08 1.97 3.88
N GLU A 69 -12.59 2.47 5.02
CA GLU A 69 -13.42 3.04 6.09
C GLU A 69 -14.18 4.29 5.61
N ASP A 70 -13.57 5.11 4.79
CA ASP A 70 -14.16 6.33 4.21
C ASP A 70 -15.11 6.03 3.02
N GLY A 71 -15.32 4.75 2.64
CA GLY A 71 -16.27 4.32 1.63
C GLY A 71 -15.78 4.41 0.17
N PHE A 72 -14.50 4.69 -0.07
CA PHE A 72 -13.93 4.76 -1.43
C PHE A 72 -13.64 3.38 -2.03
N TYR A 73 -13.39 2.37 -1.20
CA TYR A 73 -13.12 1.00 -1.64
C TYR A 73 -14.19 0.05 -1.14
N THR A 74 -14.47 -0.97 -1.94
CA THR A 74 -15.20 -2.14 -1.46
C THR A 74 -14.26 -3.06 -0.68
N LYS A 75 -14.85 -3.94 0.12
CA LYS A 75 -14.13 -4.99 0.87
C LYS A 75 -13.22 -5.84 -0.03
N ARG A 76 -13.67 -6.11 -1.26
CA ARG A 76 -12.90 -6.84 -2.26
C ARG A 76 -11.73 -6.01 -2.76
N GLU A 77 -11.97 -4.76 -3.16
CA GLU A 77 -10.94 -3.85 -3.65
C GLU A 77 -9.85 -3.63 -2.62
N ALA A 78 -10.20 -3.29 -1.37
CA ALA A 78 -9.25 -3.12 -0.28
C ALA A 78 -8.41 -4.39 -0.03
N ALA A 79 -9.05 -5.58 -0.05
CA ALA A 79 -8.33 -6.82 0.11
C ALA A 79 -7.35 -7.10 -1.05
N VAL A 80 -7.72 -6.77 -2.29
CA VAL A 80 -6.83 -6.91 -3.45
C VAL A 80 -5.65 -5.95 -3.35
N ILE A 81 -5.90 -4.68 -3.03
CA ILE A 81 -4.84 -3.67 -2.90
C ILE A 81 -3.84 -4.07 -1.81
N GLY A 82 -4.33 -4.38 -0.61
CA GLY A 82 -3.48 -4.72 0.53
C GLY A 82 -2.70 -6.02 0.39
N THR A 83 -3.12 -6.95 -0.47
CA THR A 83 -2.46 -8.26 -0.66
C THR A 83 -1.64 -8.37 -1.93
N THR A 84 -2.04 -7.73 -3.03
CA THR A 84 -1.38 -7.91 -4.33
C THR A 84 -0.60 -6.70 -4.80
N PHE A 85 -0.93 -5.50 -4.31
CA PHE A 85 -0.24 -4.27 -4.64
C PHE A 85 0.71 -3.78 -3.53
N SER A 86 0.69 -4.41 -2.35
CA SER A 86 1.64 -4.13 -1.28
C SER A 86 2.94 -4.92 -1.53
N LEU A 87 3.83 -4.38 -2.35
CA LEU A 87 5.15 -4.96 -2.59
C LEU A 87 6.15 -4.55 -1.51
N VAL A 88 7.27 -5.28 -1.47
CA VAL A 88 8.41 -4.91 -0.63
C VAL A 88 8.97 -3.56 -1.09
N SER A 89 9.16 -2.64 -0.15
CA SER A 89 9.67 -1.30 -0.44
C SER A 89 11.13 -1.31 -0.94
N ILE A 90 11.48 -0.28 -1.69
CA ILE A 90 12.82 -0.13 -2.27
C ILE A 90 13.89 -0.06 -1.19
N ASP A 91 13.68 0.75 -0.17
CA ASP A 91 14.61 0.98 0.95
C ASP A 91 14.87 -0.29 1.74
N PHE A 92 13.82 -1.06 2.08
CA PHE A 92 13.98 -2.35 2.75
C PHE A 92 14.76 -3.34 1.89
N THR A 93 14.45 -3.40 0.60
CA THR A 93 15.16 -4.28 -0.35
C THR A 93 16.65 -3.93 -0.43
N ILE A 94 17.00 -2.65 -0.50
CA ILE A 94 18.39 -2.19 -0.49
C ILE A 94 19.10 -2.63 0.79
N VAL A 95 18.49 -2.43 1.95
CA VAL A 95 19.08 -2.82 3.24
C VAL A 95 19.34 -4.32 3.30
N VAL A 96 18.39 -5.14 2.86
CA VAL A 96 18.54 -6.61 2.85
C VAL A 96 19.66 -7.04 1.92
N LEU A 97 19.67 -6.54 0.68
CA LEU A 97 20.70 -6.91 -0.30
C LEU A 97 22.11 -6.46 0.11
N LEU A 98 22.24 -5.28 0.75
CA LEU A 98 23.53 -4.84 1.26
C LEU A 98 24.02 -5.73 2.42
N LYS A 99 23.13 -6.19 3.30
CA LYS A 99 23.50 -7.14 4.36
C LYS A 99 23.93 -8.52 3.85
N LEU A 100 23.41 -8.92 2.68
CA LEU A 100 23.76 -10.18 2.03
C LEU A 100 24.94 -10.04 1.05
N ASP A 101 25.56 -8.86 0.96
CA ASP A 101 26.62 -8.53 0.00
C ASP A 101 26.19 -8.66 -1.48
N LEU A 102 24.88 -8.56 -1.72
CA LEU A 102 24.24 -8.66 -3.03
C LEU A 102 23.78 -7.31 -3.59
N GLY A 103 24.36 -6.20 -3.12
CA GLY A 103 23.98 -4.84 -3.56
C GLY A 103 24.03 -4.64 -5.09
N HIS A 104 24.96 -5.31 -5.78
CA HIS A 104 25.07 -5.29 -7.24
C HIS A 104 23.89 -5.93 -7.97
N MET A 105 23.11 -6.78 -7.28
CA MET A 105 21.94 -7.46 -7.81
C MET A 105 20.64 -6.66 -7.63
N PHE A 106 20.69 -5.44 -7.08
CA PHE A 106 19.51 -4.67 -6.75
C PHE A 106 18.57 -4.46 -7.96
N ILE A 107 19.09 -4.04 -9.10
CA ILE A 107 18.27 -3.75 -10.29
C ILE A 107 17.55 -4.99 -10.82
N PRO A 108 18.23 -6.14 -11.10
CA PRO A 108 17.56 -7.32 -11.57
C PRO A 108 16.62 -7.92 -10.52
N TYR A 109 16.99 -7.88 -9.25
CA TYR A 109 16.17 -8.38 -8.15
C TYR A 109 14.87 -7.57 -8.02
N TYR A 110 14.97 -6.26 -7.90
CA TYR A 110 13.80 -5.40 -7.74
C TYR A 110 12.93 -5.36 -8.99
N GLY A 111 13.54 -5.41 -10.18
CA GLY A 111 12.82 -5.58 -11.44
C GLY A 111 11.99 -6.86 -11.48
N THR A 112 12.53 -7.96 -10.96
CA THR A 112 11.79 -9.23 -10.85
C THR A 112 10.62 -9.12 -9.87
N ILE A 113 10.79 -8.45 -8.74
CA ILE A 113 9.71 -8.18 -7.77
C ILE A 113 8.57 -7.38 -8.43
N ILE A 114 8.90 -6.31 -9.16
CA ILE A 114 7.89 -5.51 -9.88
C ILE A 114 7.12 -6.37 -10.88
N ILE A 115 7.81 -7.13 -11.72
CA ILE A 115 7.18 -8.00 -12.72
C ILE A 115 6.28 -9.04 -12.04
N ALA A 116 6.78 -9.72 -11.01
CA ALA A 116 6.02 -10.71 -10.25
C ALA A 116 4.78 -10.08 -9.59
N GLY A 117 4.92 -8.88 -9.01
CA GLY A 117 3.84 -8.12 -8.43
C GLY A 117 2.76 -7.73 -9.44
N LEU A 118 3.16 -7.25 -10.62
CA LEU A 118 2.22 -6.94 -11.71
C LEU A 118 1.47 -8.19 -12.20
N VAL A 119 2.18 -9.31 -12.36
CA VAL A 119 1.54 -10.60 -12.73
C VAL A 119 0.57 -11.04 -11.64
N ALA A 120 0.97 -10.97 -10.37
CA ALA A 120 0.08 -11.28 -9.24
C ALA A 120 -1.15 -10.36 -9.23
N ALA A 121 -0.97 -9.07 -9.43
CA ALA A 121 -2.06 -8.09 -9.50
C ALA A 121 -3.05 -8.34 -10.65
N LEU A 122 -2.59 -8.94 -11.74
CA LEU A 122 -3.45 -9.36 -12.85
C LEU A 122 -4.24 -10.64 -12.54
N ILE A 123 -3.63 -11.60 -11.88
CA ILE A 123 -4.18 -12.95 -11.68
C ILE A 123 -5.02 -13.03 -10.40
N MET A 124 -4.47 -12.56 -9.28
CA MET A 124 -5.06 -12.79 -7.95
C MET A 124 -6.48 -12.22 -7.76
N PRO A 125 -6.83 -11.03 -8.30
CA PRO A 125 -8.20 -10.53 -8.20
C PRO A 125 -9.24 -11.41 -8.88
N ARG A 126 -8.81 -12.25 -9.82
CA ARG A 126 -9.67 -13.10 -10.66
C ARG A 126 -9.83 -14.53 -10.14
N ILE A 127 -9.02 -14.94 -9.17
CA ILE A 127 -9.06 -16.28 -8.57
C ILE A 127 -9.53 -16.25 -7.12
N PRO A 128 -10.17 -17.33 -6.60
CA PRO A 128 -10.47 -17.45 -5.17
C PRO A 128 -9.19 -17.45 -4.32
N PRO A 129 -9.23 -16.85 -3.10
CA PRO A 129 -10.39 -16.34 -2.38
C PRO A 129 -10.81 -14.90 -2.73
N LEU A 130 -9.95 -14.09 -3.38
CA LEU A 130 -10.21 -12.67 -3.61
C LEU A 130 -11.39 -12.42 -4.55
N SER A 131 -11.54 -13.22 -5.61
CA SER A 131 -12.67 -13.10 -6.55
C SER A 131 -14.04 -13.39 -5.93
N ARG A 132 -14.07 -14.07 -4.77
CA ARG A 132 -15.32 -14.40 -4.05
C ARG A 132 -15.62 -13.44 -2.89
N LYS A 133 -14.75 -12.47 -2.62
CA LYS A 133 -15.05 -11.46 -1.59
C LYS A 133 -16.22 -10.58 -2.05
N ALA A 134 -17.06 -10.20 -1.08
CA ALA A 134 -18.21 -9.33 -1.34
C ALA A 134 -17.76 -7.94 -1.80
N ASP A 135 -18.43 -7.39 -2.80
CA ASP A 135 -18.27 -6.02 -3.28
C ASP A 135 -19.16 -5.08 -2.44
N THR A 136 -18.93 -5.05 -1.13
CA THR A 136 -19.64 -4.19 -0.17
C THR A 136 -18.67 -3.17 0.42
N HIS A 137 -19.18 -1.98 0.69
CA HIS A 137 -18.44 -0.94 1.40
C HIS A 137 -18.42 -1.21 2.92
N PHE A 138 -17.71 -0.40 3.66
CA PHE A 138 -17.70 -0.45 5.12
C PHE A 138 -19.09 -0.16 5.68
N GLU A 139 -19.48 -0.78 6.79
CA GLU A 139 -20.89 -0.90 7.25
C GLU A 139 -21.62 0.43 7.42
N ASP A 140 -20.92 1.49 7.82
CA ASP A 140 -21.50 2.82 8.08
C ASP A 140 -21.06 3.89 7.04
N ALA A 141 -20.30 3.51 6.03
CA ALA A 141 -19.80 4.45 5.04
C ALA A 141 -20.75 4.58 3.85
N GLU A 142 -21.14 5.80 3.52
CA GLU A 142 -21.76 6.08 2.23
C GLU A 142 -20.76 5.78 1.11
N ALA A 143 -21.21 4.98 0.13
CA ALA A 143 -20.37 4.65 -1.02
C ALA A 143 -19.93 5.94 -1.75
N GLN A 144 -18.64 6.21 -1.71
CA GLN A 144 -18.05 7.34 -2.44
C GLN A 144 -17.83 6.91 -3.89
N VAL A 145 -18.72 7.33 -4.77
CA VAL A 145 -18.59 7.05 -6.20
C VAL A 145 -17.53 8.00 -6.78
N GLU A 146 -16.57 7.46 -7.52
CA GLU A 146 -15.67 8.31 -8.31
C GLU A 146 -16.51 9.12 -9.29
N ASP A 147 -16.46 10.46 -9.20
CA ASP A 147 -17.21 11.36 -10.06
C ASP A 147 -17.00 11.04 -11.54
N GLU A 148 -18.09 11.02 -12.31
CA GLU A 148 -18.01 10.84 -13.75
C GLU A 148 -17.37 12.06 -14.39
N MET A 149 -16.40 11.82 -15.24
CA MET A 149 -15.70 12.88 -15.96
C MET A 149 -16.66 13.56 -16.94
N PRO A 150 -16.81 14.89 -16.90
CA PRO A 150 -17.61 15.62 -17.88
C PRO A 150 -17.07 15.44 -19.30
N ASP A 151 -17.99 15.33 -20.27
CA ASP A 151 -17.64 15.28 -21.68
C ASP A 151 -16.81 16.50 -22.08
N ASN A 152 -15.76 16.28 -22.89
CA ASN A 152 -14.83 17.31 -23.37
C ASN A 152 -13.83 17.91 -22.34
N THR A 153 -13.64 17.30 -21.19
CA THR A 153 -12.60 17.72 -20.24
C THR A 153 -11.39 16.80 -20.31
N SER A 154 -10.16 17.32 -20.26
CA SER A 154 -8.97 16.47 -20.17
C SER A 154 -8.86 15.85 -18.78
N LEU A 155 -8.38 14.59 -18.70
CA LEU A 155 -8.18 13.87 -17.43
C LEU A 155 -7.33 14.66 -16.43
N PHE A 156 -6.28 15.32 -16.90
CA PHE A 156 -5.41 16.12 -16.06
C PHE A 156 -6.15 17.32 -15.46
N LYS A 157 -6.90 18.06 -16.31
CA LYS A 157 -7.66 19.23 -15.86
C LYS A 157 -8.77 18.84 -14.87
N TRP A 158 -9.44 17.72 -15.15
CA TRP A 158 -10.47 17.17 -14.27
C TRP A 158 -9.87 16.73 -12.91
N GLY A 159 -8.80 15.96 -12.93
CA GLY A 159 -8.11 15.54 -11.70
C GLY A 159 -7.57 16.73 -10.89
N LEU A 160 -7.07 17.77 -11.55
CA LEU A 160 -6.61 18.98 -10.87
C LEU A 160 -7.78 19.76 -10.22
N ASN A 161 -8.92 19.84 -10.89
CA ASN A 161 -10.11 20.48 -10.33
C ASN A 161 -10.61 19.72 -9.08
N LEU A 162 -10.73 18.39 -9.16
CA LEU A 162 -11.11 17.57 -8.00
C LEU A 162 -10.11 17.71 -6.85
N ALA A 163 -8.81 17.77 -7.15
CA ALA A 163 -7.79 18.01 -6.14
C ALA A 163 -7.95 19.39 -5.50
N ALA A 164 -8.22 20.42 -6.28
CA ALA A 164 -8.44 21.78 -5.77
C ALA A 164 -9.70 21.85 -4.90
N GLU A 165 -10.82 21.27 -5.34
CA GLU A 165 -12.06 21.19 -4.56
C GLU A 165 -11.85 20.47 -3.23
N ARG A 166 -11.08 19.37 -3.22
CA ARG A 166 -10.72 18.64 -2.00
C ARG A 166 -9.88 19.50 -1.07
N ALA A 167 -8.86 20.17 -1.60
CA ALA A 167 -7.98 21.04 -0.84
C ALA A 167 -8.72 22.27 -0.25
N GLU A 168 -9.69 22.84 -0.97
CA GLU A 168 -10.51 23.95 -0.49
C GLU A 168 -11.39 23.60 0.73
N GLN A 169 -11.70 22.33 0.93
CA GLN A 169 -12.44 21.87 2.11
C GLN A 169 -11.61 22.00 3.40
N ILE A 170 -10.29 22.10 3.28
CA ILE A 170 -9.38 22.27 4.41
C ILE A 170 -9.34 23.72 4.85
N LYS A 171 -10.22 24.10 5.76
CA LYS A 171 -10.29 25.49 6.29
C LYS A 171 -9.25 25.80 7.36
N SER A 172 -8.54 24.79 7.87
CA SER A 172 -7.60 24.93 8.98
C SER A 172 -6.55 23.81 8.95
N ALA A 173 -5.33 24.09 9.40
CA ALA A 173 -4.28 23.08 9.58
C ALA A 173 -4.51 22.17 10.80
N VAL A 174 -5.43 22.54 11.71
CA VAL A 174 -5.67 21.80 12.95
C VAL A 174 -6.17 20.37 12.72
N PRO A 175 -7.15 20.10 11.83
CA PRO A 175 -7.57 18.72 11.52
C PRO A 175 -6.42 17.87 10.96
N VAL A 176 -5.60 18.44 10.07
CA VAL A 176 -4.45 17.74 9.47
C VAL A 176 -3.44 17.37 10.54
N PHE A 177 -3.11 18.30 11.44
CA PHE A 177 -2.17 18.04 12.54
C PHE A 177 -2.73 17.02 13.53
N ARG A 178 -4.01 17.13 13.87
CA ARG A 178 -4.69 16.15 14.74
C ARG A 178 -4.73 14.76 14.12
N GLY A 179 -5.08 14.67 12.83
CA GLY A 179 -5.07 13.41 12.08
C GLY A 179 -3.68 12.79 12.03
N GLY A 180 -2.66 13.61 11.74
CA GLY A 180 -1.25 13.17 11.76
C GLY A 180 -0.84 12.61 13.12
N THR A 181 -1.17 13.30 14.20
CA THR A 181 -0.86 12.82 15.56
C THR A 181 -1.59 11.51 15.90
N GLN A 182 -2.85 11.38 15.51
CA GLN A 182 -3.63 10.16 15.71
C GLN A 182 -3.02 8.99 14.93
N ASN A 183 -2.63 9.20 13.67
CA ASN A 183 -1.97 8.19 12.85
C ASN A 183 -0.62 7.75 13.45
N VAL A 184 0.20 8.69 13.92
CA VAL A 184 1.47 8.37 14.62
C VAL A 184 1.20 7.49 15.84
N LEU A 185 0.23 7.86 16.67
CA LEU A 185 -0.12 7.09 17.86
C LEU A 185 -0.64 5.69 17.51
N ALA A 186 -1.50 5.57 16.50
CA ALA A 186 -1.97 4.28 16.02
C ALA A 186 -0.81 3.40 15.53
N MET A 187 0.08 3.95 14.71
CA MET A 187 1.27 3.22 14.24
C MET A 187 2.17 2.77 15.39
N TRP A 188 2.41 3.62 16.38
CA TRP A 188 3.28 3.28 17.51
C TRP A 188 2.64 2.29 18.48
N LEU A 189 1.35 2.39 18.75
CA LEU A 189 0.67 1.57 19.75
C LEU A 189 0.13 0.27 19.19
N GLU A 190 -0.20 0.22 17.92
CA GLU A 190 -0.80 -0.96 17.28
C GLU A 190 0.22 -1.71 16.42
N VAL A 191 0.89 -1.00 15.48
CA VAL A 191 1.76 -1.66 14.50
C VAL A 191 3.10 -2.08 15.11
N VAL A 192 3.77 -1.20 15.88
CA VAL A 192 5.09 -1.52 16.44
C VAL A 192 5.07 -2.74 17.34
N PRO A 193 4.13 -2.92 18.29
CA PRO A 193 4.08 -4.13 19.11
C PRO A 193 3.86 -5.41 18.29
N VAL A 194 3.01 -5.35 17.28
CA VAL A 194 2.75 -6.52 16.41
C VAL A 194 4.00 -6.90 15.63
N VAL A 195 4.66 -5.93 15.00
CA VAL A 195 5.93 -6.16 14.26
C VAL A 195 7.01 -6.72 15.17
N MET A 196 7.14 -6.19 16.40
CA MET A 196 8.09 -6.68 17.39
C MET A 196 7.77 -8.10 17.83
N ALA A 197 6.51 -8.42 18.10
CA ALA A 197 6.09 -9.77 18.51
C ALA A 197 6.36 -10.79 17.40
N ILE A 198 5.93 -10.51 16.17
CA ILE A 198 6.14 -11.39 15.02
C ILE A 198 7.64 -11.55 14.72
N GLY A 199 8.40 -10.43 14.73
CA GLY A 199 9.84 -10.46 14.51
C GLY A 199 10.58 -11.30 15.57
N THR A 200 10.20 -11.18 16.83
CA THR A 200 10.77 -11.98 17.92
C THR A 200 10.47 -13.47 17.74
N ILE A 201 9.21 -13.82 17.43
CA ILE A 201 8.83 -15.21 17.16
C ILE A 201 9.60 -15.76 15.94
N ALA A 202 9.70 -15.01 14.86
CA ALA A 202 10.45 -15.39 13.69
C ALA A 202 11.95 -15.64 14.00
N THR A 203 12.56 -14.76 14.79
CA THR A 203 13.96 -14.91 15.22
C THR A 203 14.15 -16.16 16.07
N ILE A 204 13.27 -16.40 17.05
CA ILE A 204 13.31 -17.61 17.89
C ILE A 204 13.20 -18.86 17.00
N LEU A 205 12.25 -18.88 16.06
CA LEU A 205 12.10 -20.02 15.15
C LEU A 205 13.35 -20.21 14.27
N ALA A 206 13.95 -19.11 13.81
CA ALA A 206 15.16 -19.18 12.97
C ALA A 206 16.39 -19.71 13.73
N GLU A 207 16.57 -19.27 14.97
CA GLU A 207 17.75 -19.63 15.78
C GLU A 207 17.63 -21.00 16.46
N TYR A 208 16.46 -21.35 16.96
CA TYR A 208 16.25 -22.54 17.79
C TYR A 208 15.61 -23.71 17.07
N THR A 209 15.21 -23.56 15.81
CA THR A 209 14.60 -24.66 15.03
C THR A 209 15.20 -24.77 13.62
N PRO A 210 15.29 -25.98 13.04
CA PRO A 210 15.72 -26.16 11.66
C PRO A 210 14.63 -25.83 10.63
N LEU A 211 13.57 -25.10 11.02
CA LEU A 211 12.40 -24.85 10.19
C LEU A 211 12.76 -24.23 8.84
N PHE A 212 13.58 -23.16 8.85
CA PHE A 212 13.96 -22.47 7.62
C PHE A 212 14.91 -23.31 6.75
N THR A 213 15.74 -24.15 7.37
CA THR A 213 16.58 -25.13 6.65
C THR A 213 15.70 -26.14 5.92
N TRP A 214 14.69 -26.69 6.59
CA TRP A 214 13.75 -27.63 5.96
C TRP A 214 12.93 -26.98 4.85
N LEU A 215 12.44 -25.75 5.05
CA LEU A 215 11.72 -25.01 4.03
C LEU A 215 12.61 -24.66 2.82
N GLY A 216 13.90 -24.46 3.04
CA GLY A 216 14.88 -24.18 1.98
C GLY A 216 15.29 -25.41 1.17
N MET A 217 15.26 -26.62 1.75
CA MET A 217 15.71 -27.85 1.09
C MET A 217 15.13 -28.10 -0.31
N PRO A 218 13.82 -27.90 -0.57
CA PRO A 218 13.27 -28.11 -1.92
C PRO A 218 13.82 -27.14 -2.98
N PHE A 219 14.34 -25.99 -2.56
CA PHE A 219 14.85 -24.95 -3.47
C PHE A 219 16.33 -25.10 -3.78
N VAL A 220 17.10 -25.80 -2.94
CA VAL A 220 18.54 -26.02 -3.14
C VAL A 220 18.86 -26.63 -4.52
N PRO A 221 18.21 -27.72 -4.98
CA PRO A 221 18.50 -28.30 -6.28
C PRO A 221 18.03 -27.43 -7.45
N VAL A 222 17.02 -26.55 -7.24
CA VAL A 222 16.49 -25.64 -8.28
C VAL A 222 17.42 -24.44 -8.47
N LEU A 223 18.05 -23.98 -7.40
CA LEU A 223 18.90 -22.79 -7.40
C LEU A 223 20.39 -23.12 -7.61
N ASN A 224 20.76 -24.40 -7.75
CA ASN A 224 22.16 -24.86 -7.85
C ASN A 224 23.06 -24.33 -6.71
N LEU A 225 22.52 -24.22 -5.51
CA LEU A 225 23.21 -23.80 -4.29
C LEU A 225 23.83 -24.99 -3.55
#